data_d039102054708bd8f7f41c9dcf663531
#
_entry.id   d039102054708bd8f7f41c9dcf663531
#
_cell.length_a   1.000
_cell.length_b   1.000
_cell.length_c   1.000
_cell.angle_alpha   90.00
_cell.angle_beta   90.00
_cell.angle_gamma   90.00
#
_symmetry.space_group_name_H-M   'P 1'
#
loop_
_entity.id
_entity.type
_entity.pdbx_description
1 polymer ?
#
loop_
_entity_poly.entity_id
_entity_poly.type
_entity_poly.pdbx_seq_one_letter_code
_entity_poly.pdbx_strand_id
1 'polypeptide(L)'
;MGISYPADDSAEITLDELSYLNVLYNNFEGDIVTGELICNQYIALDLLEIFEELYRSGYQFEEISLIDKYDADDDLSMEHNNTSCFNYRVVEGTNKLSKHAYGLAIDINPFYNPYVVFNKDGSGETYISPKGSEVYTDRSKDFPYKIDENDLCYKLFKEHGYFWKKYIK
;
A
#
# COMPACT_ATOMS: atom_id res chain seq x y z
N MET A 1 13.10 -10.56 9.04
CA MET A 1 12.90 -9.54 8.03
C MET A 1 14.06 -9.59 7.06
N GLY A 2 13.77 -9.43 5.80
CA GLY A 2 14.76 -9.50 4.72
C GLY A 2 15.41 -8.15 4.44
N ILE A 3 15.42 -7.76 3.18
CA ILE A 3 16.10 -6.57 2.66
C ILE A 3 15.33 -5.26 3.00
N SER A 4 14.04 -5.35 3.26
CA SER A 4 13.19 -4.18 3.54
C SER A 4 13.47 -3.48 4.87
N TYR A 5 14.27 -4.10 5.74
CA TYR A 5 14.70 -3.53 7.02
C TYR A 5 16.23 -3.40 7.05
N PRO A 6 16.81 -2.26 7.50
CA PRO A 6 18.26 -2.08 7.57
C PRO A 6 18.95 -3.20 8.36
N ALA A 7 20.07 -3.69 7.83
CA ALA A 7 20.86 -4.72 8.48
C ALA A 7 21.74 -4.17 9.63
N ASP A 8 21.85 -2.86 9.73
CA ASP A 8 22.60 -2.13 10.76
C ASP A 8 21.64 -1.42 11.72
N ASP A 9 22.18 -0.80 12.75
CA ASP A 9 21.40 -0.08 13.78
C ASP A 9 20.93 1.33 13.31
N SER A 10 20.82 1.56 12.00
CA SER A 10 20.44 2.87 11.43
C SER A 10 18.94 3.11 11.37
N ALA A 11 18.11 2.08 11.64
CA ALA A 11 16.67 2.22 11.58
C ALA A 11 16.11 3.12 12.69
N GLU A 12 15.23 4.06 12.32
CA GLU A 12 14.49 4.90 13.27
C GLU A 12 13.33 4.17 13.97
N ILE A 13 13.02 2.95 13.55
CA ILE A 13 12.01 2.07 14.14
C ILE A 13 12.66 0.74 14.51
N THR A 14 12.30 0.21 15.66
CA THR A 14 12.81 -1.09 16.13
C THR A 14 11.90 -2.23 15.65
N LEU A 15 12.45 -3.45 15.64
CA LEU A 15 11.66 -4.65 15.29
C LEU A 15 10.49 -4.88 16.25
N ASP A 16 10.66 -4.52 17.54
CA ASP A 16 9.62 -4.67 18.57
C ASP A 16 8.44 -3.71 18.36
N GLU A 17 8.60 -2.66 17.55
CA GLU A 17 7.53 -1.75 17.18
C GLU A 17 6.74 -2.22 15.94
N LEU A 18 7.17 -3.32 15.33
CA LEU A 18 6.54 -3.90 14.15
C LEU A 18 5.79 -5.18 14.50
N SER A 19 4.72 -5.43 13.77
CA SER A 19 3.91 -6.65 13.84
C SER A 19 3.87 -7.32 12.48
N TYR A 20 4.05 -8.64 12.46
CA TYR A 20 3.83 -9.48 11.30
C TYR A 20 2.41 -10.03 11.33
N LEU A 21 1.68 -9.84 10.26
CA LEU A 21 0.28 -10.26 10.11
C LEU A 21 0.13 -11.27 8.97
N ASN A 22 -0.68 -12.30 9.21
CA ASN A 22 -1.25 -13.13 8.16
C ASN A 22 -2.71 -12.77 7.99
N VAL A 23 -3.12 -12.44 6.77
CA VAL A 23 -4.50 -12.08 6.44
C VAL A 23 -5.03 -12.98 5.34
N LEU A 24 -6.29 -13.41 5.45
CA LEU A 24 -6.98 -14.06 4.33
C LEU A 24 -7.51 -13.01 3.37
N TYR A 25 -7.42 -13.29 2.08
CA TYR A 25 -8.02 -12.45 1.05
C TYR A 25 -8.53 -13.27 -0.14
N ASN A 26 -9.43 -12.70 -0.91
CA ASN A 26 -9.86 -13.24 -2.19
C ASN A 26 -8.98 -12.63 -3.29
N ASN A 27 -8.32 -13.45 -4.09
CA ASN A 27 -7.54 -12.94 -5.22
C ASN A 27 -8.47 -12.54 -6.40
N PHE A 28 -7.90 -12.05 -7.49
CA PHE A 28 -8.70 -11.65 -8.66
C PHE A 28 -9.34 -12.83 -9.40
N GLU A 29 -8.82 -14.04 -9.20
CA GLU A 29 -9.39 -15.30 -9.70
C GLU A 29 -10.54 -15.81 -8.82
N GLY A 30 -10.72 -15.23 -7.62
CA GLY A 30 -11.73 -15.63 -6.65
C GLY A 30 -11.27 -16.73 -5.69
N ASP A 31 -9.99 -17.08 -5.70
CA ASP A 31 -9.41 -18.03 -4.77
C ASP A 31 -9.13 -17.37 -3.42
N ILE A 32 -9.24 -18.17 -2.34
CA ILE A 32 -8.87 -17.73 -1.00
C ILE A 32 -7.37 -17.97 -0.81
N VAL A 33 -6.64 -16.90 -0.52
CA VAL A 33 -5.19 -16.90 -0.35
C VAL A 33 -4.82 -16.30 1.01
N THR A 34 -3.69 -16.74 1.56
CA THR A 34 -3.09 -16.10 2.75
C THR A 34 -2.07 -15.08 2.30
N GLY A 35 -2.27 -13.83 2.69
CA GLY A 35 -1.33 -12.74 2.48
C GLY A 35 -0.49 -12.45 3.73
N GLU A 36 0.61 -11.73 3.52
CA GLU A 36 1.56 -11.35 4.55
C GLU A 36 1.76 -9.83 4.58
N LEU A 37 1.66 -9.24 5.76
CA LEU A 37 1.92 -7.82 5.99
C LEU A 37 2.85 -7.64 7.19
N ILE A 38 3.72 -6.64 7.12
CA ILE A 38 4.40 -6.08 8.29
C ILE A 38 3.91 -4.66 8.46
N CYS A 39 3.49 -4.30 9.67
CA CYS A 39 2.99 -2.97 9.98
C CYS A 39 3.46 -2.52 11.37
N ASN A 40 3.25 -1.26 11.69
CA ASN A 40 3.45 -0.78 13.06
C ASN A 40 2.48 -1.49 14.02
N GLN A 41 2.96 -1.87 15.20
CA GLN A 41 2.14 -2.54 16.21
C GLN A 41 0.89 -1.75 16.62
N TYR A 42 0.94 -0.40 16.54
CA TYR A 42 -0.20 0.45 16.90
C TYR A 42 -1.40 0.32 15.96
N ILE A 43 -1.18 -0.11 14.73
CA ILE A 43 -2.24 -0.27 13.73
C ILE A 43 -2.53 -1.73 13.40
N ALA A 44 -1.86 -2.68 14.04
CA ALA A 44 -1.94 -4.09 13.70
C ALA A 44 -3.35 -4.66 13.90
N LEU A 45 -4.03 -4.32 14.98
CA LEU A 45 -5.40 -4.79 15.25
C LEU A 45 -6.39 -4.16 14.28
N ASP A 46 -6.28 -2.86 13.99
CA ASP A 46 -7.14 -2.19 13.01
C ASP A 46 -7.01 -2.84 11.63
N LEU A 47 -5.78 -3.14 11.20
CA LEU A 47 -5.56 -3.81 9.92
C LEU A 47 -6.15 -5.22 9.90
N LEU A 48 -6.02 -6.00 10.98
CA LEU A 48 -6.65 -7.33 11.06
C LEU A 48 -8.17 -7.25 10.95
N GLU A 49 -8.81 -6.32 11.65
CA GLU A 49 -10.26 -6.10 11.58
C GLU A 49 -10.71 -5.68 10.18
N ILE A 50 -10.01 -4.73 9.57
CA ILE A 50 -10.31 -4.25 8.21
C ILE A 50 -10.16 -5.39 7.19
N PHE A 51 -9.04 -6.13 7.20
CA PHE A 51 -8.81 -7.21 6.25
C PHE A 51 -9.76 -8.40 6.47
N GLU A 52 -10.16 -8.69 7.72
CA GLU A 52 -11.19 -9.70 7.99
C GLU A 52 -12.53 -9.33 7.37
N GLU A 53 -12.96 -8.07 7.51
CA GLU A 53 -14.22 -7.60 6.93
C GLU A 53 -14.17 -7.57 5.40
N LEU A 54 -13.06 -7.12 4.82
CA LEU A 54 -12.84 -7.16 3.37
C LEU A 54 -12.89 -8.60 2.84
N TYR A 55 -12.21 -9.53 3.51
CA TYR A 55 -12.25 -10.94 3.16
C TYR A 55 -13.67 -11.51 3.20
N ARG A 56 -14.41 -11.27 4.30
CA ARG A 56 -15.79 -11.75 4.47
C ARG A 56 -16.76 -11.17 3.45
N SER A 57 -16.49 -9.96 2.99
CA SER A 57 -17.28 -9.27 1.96
C SER A 57 -16.95 -9.70 0.54
N GLY A 58 -15.98 -10.61 0.34
CA GLY A 58 -15.52 -11.03 -0.98
C GLY A 58 -14.72 -9.96 -1.72
N TYR A 59 -14.16 -8.97 -0.99
CA TYR A 59 -13.32 -7.94 -1.60
C TYR A 59 -12.04 -8.55 -2.15
N GLN A 60 -11.61 -8.09 -3.33
CA GLN A 60 -10.51 -8.72 -4.04
C GLN A 60 -9.23 -7.88 -4.01
N PHE A 61 -8.12 -8.58 -3.82
CA PHE A 61 -6.77 -8.06 -3.98
C PHE A 61 -6.03 -8.91 -5.02
N GLU A 62 -5.19 -8.31 -5.85
CA GLU A 62 -4.37 -9.12 -6.74
C GLU A 62 -3.33 -9.91 -5.94
N GLU A 63 -2.62 -9.21 -5.08
CA GLU A 63 -1.64 -9.80 -4.19
C GLU A 63 -1.53 -9.04 -2.86
N ILE A 64 -1.22 -9.77 -1.79
CA ILE A 64 -0.82 -9.23 -0.48
C ILE A 64 0.45 -9.97 -0.05
N SER A 65 1.62 -9.36 -0.28
CA SER A 65 2.92 -9.96 0.03
C SER A 65 3.88 -8.93 0.64
N LEU A 66 4.85 -9.44 1.39
CA LEU A 66 5.95 -8.58 1.88
C LEU A 66 6.71 -7.99 0.70
N ILE A 67 7.15 -6.74 0.85
CA ILE A 67 7.94 -6.02 -0.16
C ILE A 67 9.26 -6.74 -0.48
N ASP A 68 9.76 -7.55 0.45
CA ASP A 68 10.96 -8.39 0.28
C ASP A 68 10.87 -9.36 -0.91
N LYS A 69 9.66 -9.77 -1.30
CA LYS A 69 9.42 -10.55 -2.53
C LYS A 69 9.87 -9.82 -3.79
N TYR A 70 9.91 -8.52 -3.74
CA TYR A 70 10.29 -7.61 -4.81
C TYR A 70 11.64 -6.92 -4.54
N ASP A 71 12.55 -7.57 -3.79
CA ASP A 71 13.84 -7.02 -3.41
C ASP A 71 13.77 -5.64 -2.71
N ALA A 72 12.68 -5.40 -1.97
CA ALA A 72 12.32 -4.11 -1.36
C ALA A 72 12.20 -2.94 -2.38
N ASP A 73 12.05 -3.25 -3.66
CA ASP A 73 11.79 -2.28 -4.73
C ASP A 73 10.29 -1.93 -4.74
N ASP A 74 10.00 -0.68 -4.39
CA ASP A 74 8.66 -0.14 -4.27
C ASP A 74 7.94 -0.07 -5.61
N ASP A 75 8.64 0.39 -6.65
CA ASP A 75 8.08 0.52 -7.99
C ASP A 75 7.73 -0.86 -8.57
N LEU A 76 8.64 -1.82 -8.44
CA LEU A 76 8.41 -3.19 -8.89
C LEU A 76 7.23 -3.84 -8.16
N SER A 77 7.14 -3.66 -6.86
CA SER A 77 6.00 -4.14 -6.04
C SER A 77 4.67 -3.56 -6.52
N MET A 78 4.63 -2.24 -6.74
CA MET A 78 3.43 -1.56 -7.21
C MET A 78 3.07 -1.92 -8.66
N GLU A 79 4.05 -2.14 -9.54
CA GLU A 79 3.84 -2.60 -10.92
C GLU A 79 3.16 -3.99 -10.95
N HIS A 80 3.45 -4.84 -9.95
CA HIS A 80 2.78 -6.13 -9.74
C HIS A 80 1.47 -6.01 -8.95
N ASN A 81 0.98 -4.81 -8.74
CA ASN A 81 -0.25 -4.52 -7.99
C ASN A 81 -0.26 -5.11 -6.57
N ASN A 82 0.92 -5.27 -5.96
CA ASN A 82 1.05 -5.83 -4.62
C ASN A 82 0.56 -4.84 -3.56
N THR A 83 -0.35 -5.29 -2.71
CA THR A 83 -0.76 -4.58 -1.50
C THR A 83 0.28 -4.80 -0.41
N SER A 84 0.93 -3.73 0.06
CA SER A 84 2.03 -3.80 1.02
C SER A 84 2.01 -2.64 2.00
N CYS A 85 2.64 -2.81 3.17
CA CYS A 85 2.64 -1.79 4.21
C CYS A 85 4.06 -1.32 4.56
N PHE A 86 4.89 -2.17 5.15
CA PHE A 86 6.22 -1.79 5.61
C PHE A 86 7.26 -1.85 4.47
N ASN A 87 8.01 -0.76 4.33
CA ASN A 87 9.21 -0.67 3.51
C ASN A 87 10.10 0.45 4.04
N TYR A 88 11.29 0.12 4.58
CA TYR A 88 12.20 1.12 5.15
C TYR A 88 12.95 1.86 4.05
N ARG A 89 12.38 2.97 3.63
CA ARG A 89 12.92 3.81 2.57
C ARG A 89 12.63 5.29 2.79
N VAL A 90 13.40 6.15 2.16
CA VAL A 90 13.10 7.57 2.06
C VAL A 90 12.02 7.83 0.99
N VAL A 91 11.34 8.94 1.11
CA VAL A 91 10.48 9.45 0.04
C VAL A 91 11.37 9.88 -1.12
N GLU A 92 11.06 9.40 -2.32
CA GLU A 92 11.83 9.70 -3.54
C GLU A 92 12.08 11.21 -3.72
N GLY A 93 13.33 11.56 -4.03
CA GLY A 93 13.78 12.94 -4.20
C GLY A 93 13.94 13.72 -2.89
N THR A 94 13.90 13.07 -1.73
CA THR A 94 14.04 13.71 -0.40
C THR A 94 14.95 12.90 0.52
N ASN A 95 15.30 13.50 1.67
CA ASN A 95 15.99 12.79 2.77
C ASN A 95 15.02 12.42 3.90
N LYS A 96 13.69 12.46 3.66
CA LYS A 96 12.70 12.15 4.69
C LYS A 96 12.25 10.70 4.57
N LEU A 97 12.19 9.99 5.68
CA LEU A 97 11.62 8.65 5.72
C LEU A 97 10.15 8.65 5.30
N SER A 98 9.78 7.67 4.50
CA SER A 98 8.39 7.41 4.14
C SER A 98 7.58 6.97 5.35
N LYS A 99 6.27 7.13 5.31
CA LYS A 99 5.37 6.52 6.30
C LYS A 99 5.42 4.99 6.27
N HIS A 100 5.74 4.40 5.12
CA HIS A 100 6.00 2.98 4.98
C HIS A 100 7.21 2.52 5.81
N ALA A 101 8.23 3.37 5.97
CA ALA A 101 9.39 3.07 6.81
C ALA A 101 9.05 2.89 8.30
N TYR A 102 7.92 3.45 8.73
CA TYR A 102 7.39 3.28 10.08
C TYR A 102 6.25 2.24 10.16
N GLY A 103 5.92 1.57 9.05
CA GLY A 103 4.77 0.67 8.97
C GLY A 103 3.41 1.35 9.18
N LEU A 104 3.31 2.65 8.87
CA LEU A 104 2.13 3.51 9.10
C LEU A 104 1.43 3.95 7.82
N ALA A 105 1.76 3.34 6.70
CA ALA A 105 1.07 3.52 5.42
C ALA A 105 0.91 2.18 4.73
N ILE A 106 -0.13 2.04 3.94
CA ILE A 106 -0.40 0.84 3.15
C ILE A 106 -0.83 1.26 1.74
N ASP A 107 -0.25 0.61 0.75
CA ASP A 107 -0.67 0.69 -0.64
C ASP A 107 -1.62 -0.46 -0.96
N ILE A 108 -2.76 -0.16 -1.54
CA ILE A 108 -3.83 -1.13 -1.79
C ILE A 108 -4.16 -1.15 -3.28
N ASN A 109 -3.97 -2.31 -3.92
CA ASN A 109 -4.14 -2.48 -5.36
C ASN A 109 -3.55 -1.27 -6.13
N PRO A 110 -2.25 -0.93 -5.92
CA PRO A 110 -1.67 0.35 -6.31
C PRO A 110 -1.63 0.57 -7.83
N PHE A 111 -1.61 -0.50 -8.62
CA PHE A 111 -1.64 -0.38 -10.08
C PHE A 111 -2.97 0.22 -10.58
N TYR A 112 -4.09 -0.17 -9.97
CA TYR A 112 -5.42 0.38 -10.27
C TYR A 112 -5.71 1.68 -9.51
N ASN A 113 -4.92 1.98 -8.47
CA ASN A 113 -5.10 3.15 -7.61
C ASN A 113 -3.79 3.96 -7.49
N PRO A 114 -3.27 4.46 -8.63
CA PRO A 114 -1.94 5.04 -8.70
C PRO A 114 -1.79 6.29 -7.84
N TYR A 115 -0.58 6.50 -7.37
CA TYR A 115 -0.16 7.74 -6.77
C TYR A 115 0.12 8.78 -7.85
N VAL A 116 -0.54 9.94 -7.76
CA VAL A 116 -0.45 10.99 -8.77
C VAL A 116 -0.07 12.32 -8.11
N VAL A 117 1.01 12.92 -8.59
CA VAL A 117 1.46 14.26 -8.15
C VAL A 117 1.62 15.15 -9.36
N PHE A 118 0.89 16.25 -9.37
CA PHE A 118 1.01 17.26 -10.41
C PHE A 118 2.22 18.15 -10.18
N ASN A 119 3.08 18.27 -11.19
CA ASN A 119 4.27 19.14 -11.17
C ASN A 119 5.23 18.85 -10.00
N LYS A 120 5.53 17.57 -9.72
CA LYS A 120 6.33 17.11 -8.58
C LYS A 120 7.72 17.76 -8.52
N ASP A 121 8.35 17.97 -9.67
CA ASP A 121 9.71 18.49 -9.83
C ASP A 121 9.79 19.91 -10.40
N GLY A 122 8.63 20.56 -10.62
CA GLY A 122 8.55 21.91 -11.22
C GLY A 122 8.65 21.92 -12.75
N SER A 123 8.73 20.76 -13.42
CA SER A 123 8.74 20.64 -14.88
C SER A 123 7.40 20.99 -15.53
N GLY A 124 6.30 20.96 -14.77
CA GLY A 124 4.94 21.04 -15.26
C GLY A 124 4.35 19.67 -15.61
N GLU A 125 5.14 18.61 -15.52
CA GLU A 125 4.69 17.24 -15.79
C GLU A 125 4.00 16.60 -14.58
N THR A 126 3.13 15.63 -14.84
CA THR A 126 2.46 14.86 -13.80
C THR A 126 3.27 13.61 -13.52
N TYR A 127 3.67 13.43 -12.25
CA TYR A 127 4.28 12.20 -11.80
C TYR A 127 3.18 11.16 -11.49
N ILE A 128 3.34 9.94 -12.03
CA ILE A 128 2.41 8.83 -11.83
C ILE A 128 3.24 7.60 -11.44
N SER A 129 2.85 6.95 -10.36
CA SER A 129 3.46 5.70 -9.90
C SER A 129 2.36 4.72 -9.45
N PRO A 130 2.46 3.44 -9.82
CA PRO A 130 3.51 2.83 -10.64
C PRO A 130 3.39 3.20 -12.13
N LYS A 131 4.49 3.00 -12.84
CA LYS A 131 4.53 3.16 -14.31
C LYS A 131 3.59 2.16 -14.98
N GLY A 132 2.88 2.59 -16.04
CA GLY A 132 1.89 1.77 -16.75
C GLY A 132 0.47 1.90 -16.21
N SER A 133 0.29 2.58 -15.07
CA SER A 133 -1.02 2.82 -14.44
C SER A 133 -1.72 4.10 -14.91
N GLU A 134 -1.17 4.80 -15.90
CA GLU A 134 -1.68 6.10 -16.40
C GLU A 134 -3.14 6.04 -16.81
N VAL A 135 -3.59 4.89 -17.32
CA VAL A 135 -4.98 4.69 -17.76
C VAL A 135 -6.00 4.76 -16.61
N TYR A 136 -5.55 4.55 -15.37
CA TYR A 136 -6.36 4.57 -14.15
C TYR A 136 -6.35 5.91 -13.43
N THR A 137 -5.66 6.92 -13.97
CA THR A 137 -5.61 8.27 -13.37
C THR A 137 -6.89 9.06 -13.59
N ASP A 138 -7.66 8.78 -14.67
CA ASP A 138 -8.96 9.39 -14.90
C ASP A 138 -10.04 8.76 -14.02
N ARG A 139 -10.15 9.26 -12.80
CA ARG A 139 -11.08 8.75 -11.78
C ARG A 139 -12.55 9.04 -12.08
N SER A 140 -12.87 9.78 -13.14
CA SER A 140 -14.24 9.97 -13.62
C SER A 140 -14.78 8.73 -14.36
N LYS A 141 -13.87 7.90 -14.86
CA LYS A 141 -14.20 6.63 -15.53
C LYS A 141 -14.48 5.53 -14.51
N ASP A 142 -15.27 4.56 -14.95
CA ASP A 142 -15.49 3.33 -14.22
C ASP A 142 -14.54 2.24 -14.73
N PHE A 143 -13.87 1.55 -13.79
CA PHE A 143 -12.96 0.44 -14.07
C PHE A 143 -12.86 -0.49 -12.85
N PRO A 144 -12.48 -1.77 -13.04
CA PRO A 144 -12.36 -2.73 -11.96
C PRO A 144 -11.36 -2.26 -10.89
N TYR A 145 -11.61 -2.65 -9.64
CA TYR A 145 -10.71 -2.43 -8.50
C TYR A 145 -10.41 -0.95 -8.18
N LYS A 146 -11.22 -0.04 -8.73
CA LYS A 146 -11.13 1.38 -8.39
C LYS A 146 -11.58 1.61 -6.95
N ILE A 147 -10.73 2.22 -6.15
CA ILE A 147 -11.05 2.64 -4.79
C ILE A 147 -11.45 4.12 -4.81
N ASP A 148 -12.69 4.40 -4.50
CA ASP A 148 -13.23 5.75 -4.32
C ASP A 148 -14.06 5.86 -3.02
N GLU A 149 -14.73 6.98 -2.80
CA GLU A 149 -15.47 7.25 -1.56
C GLU A 149 -16.65 6.29 -1.31
N ASN A 150 -17.10 5.57 -2.34
CA ASN A 150 -18.19 4.60 -2.24
C ASN A 150 -17.67 3.17 -2.04
N ASP A 151 -16.37 2.95 -2.26
CA ASP A 151 -15.73 1.66 -2.13
C ASP A 151 -15.70 1.19 -0.67
N LEU A 152 -15.85 -0.13 -0.44
CA LEU A 152 -15.87 -0.71 0.90
C LEU A 152 -14.53 -0.52 1.61
N CYS A 153 -13.42 -0.76 0.90
CA CYS A 153 -12.10 -0.62 1.47
C CYS A 153 -11.85 0.83 1.95
N TYR A 154 -12.19 1.83 1.13
CA TYR A 154 -12.10 3.24 1.53
C TYR A 154 -12.90 3.52 2.81
N LYS A 155 -14.15 3.01 2.90
CA LYS A 155 -15.03 3.25 4.06
C LYS A 155 -14.45 2.65 5.33
N LEU A 156 -14.01 1.38 5.29
CA LEU A 156 -13.43 0.71 6.45
C LEU A 156 -12.16 1.42 6.95
N PHE A 157 -11.22 1.72 6.06
CA PHE A 157 -10.04 2.48 6.45
C PHE A 157 -10.39 3.86 7.03
N LYS A 158 -11.41 4.52 6.48
CA LYS A 158 -11.87 5.81 6.98
C LYS A 158 -12.51 5.72 8.37
N GLU A 159 -13.30 4.69 8.63
CA GLU A 159 -13.92 4.42 9.94
C GLU A 159 -12.88 4.16 11.03
N HIS A 160 -11.77 3.50 10.68
CA HIS A 160 -10.61 3.28 11.56
C HIS A 160 -9.67 4.51 11.63
N GLY A 161 -10.04 5.66 11.07
CA GLY A 161 -9.30 6.91 11.21
C GLY A 161 -8.15 7.11 10.22
N TYR A 162 -8.02 6.26 9.22
CA TYR A 162 -7.00 6.43 8.18
C TYR A 162 -7.34 7.54 7.19
N PHE A 163 -6.29 8.11 6.61
CA PHE A 163 -6.42 9.13 5.58
C PHE A 163 -6.05 8.57 4.22
N TRP A 164 -6.99 8.59 3.28
CA TRP A 164 -6.70 8.27 1.90
C TRP A 164 -5.95 9.42 1.24
N LYS A 165 -4.76 9.13 0.72
CA LYS A 165 -3.99 10.12 -0.04
C LYS A 165 -4.64 10.31 -1.40
N LYS A 166 -5.52 11.31 -1.52
CA LYS A 166 -6.00 11.78 -2.83
C LYS A 166 -4.88 12.52 -3.56
N TYR A 167 -5.04 12.64 -4.89
CA TYR A 167 -4.16 13.44 -5.75
C TYR A 167 -3.64 14.70 -5.06
N ILE A 168 -2.32 14.82 -5.00
CA ILE A 168 -1.69 16.03 -4.44
C ILE A 168 -1.61 17.05 -5.59
N LYS A 169 -2.31 18.18 -5.43
CA LYS A 169 -2.23 19.31 -6.34
C LYS A 169 -0.99 20.14 -6.05
#